data_ea4c43eac8608d449ce6297ae567c7b9
#
_entry.id   ea4c43eac8608d449ce6297ae567c7b9
#
_cell.length_a   1.000
_cell.length_b   1.000
_cell.length_c   1.000
_cell.angle_alpha   90.00
_cell.angle_beta   90.00
_cell.angle_gamma   90.00
#
_symmetry.space_group_name_H-M   'P 1'
#
loop_
_entity.id
_entity.type
_entity.pdbx_description
1 polymer ?
#
loop_
_entity_poly.entity_id
_entity_poly.type
_entity_poly.pdbx_seq_one_letter_code
_entity_poly.pdbx_strand_id
1 'polypeptide(L)'
;MMNPIPFIDIHTHPFRNETETVTVQNLFPGDGFAAFSGRNFYSVGLHPWHIKSPDENNEKLIMVKEALDFNHVIFVGECGLDKKAITNFEEQKRVFEAQAIMAEEFEYPLIIHCVKAYNEVLELHKKLKPA
;
A
#
# COMPACT_ATOMS: atom_id res chain seq x y z
N MET A 1 9.65 26.51 -25.38
CA MET A 1 10.29 25.29 -24.86
C MET A 1 9.30 24.53 -24.00
N MET A 2 9.03 23.28 -24.33
CA MET A 2 8.25 22.42 -23.46
C MET A 2 9.14 21.95 -22.29
N ASN A 3 8.64 22.09 -21.06
CA ASN A 3 9.28 21.45 -19.91
C ASN A 3 9.28 19.94 -20.11
N PRO A 4 10.38 19.25 -19.83
CA PRO A 4 10.37 17.80 -19.93
C PRO A 4 9.31 17.23 -18.99
N ILE A 5 8.59 16.21 -19.45
CA ILE A 5 7.66 15.47 -18.61
C ILE A 5 8.50 14.73 -17.57
N PRO A 6 8.25 14.95 -16.25
CA PRO A 6 9.03 14.28 -15.23
C PRO A 6 8.80 12.76 -15.28
N PHE A 7 9.82 11.99 -14.93
CA PHE A 7 9.63 10.58 -14.67
C PHE A 7 8.77 10.38 -13.43
N ILE A 8 7.88 9.41 -13.49
CA ILE A 8 7.01 9.05 -12.36
C ILE A 8 7.38 7.64 -11.93
N ASP A 9 7.84 7.50 -10.69
CA ASP A 9 8.09 6.21 -10.04
C ASP A 9 6.95 5.97 -9.04
N ILE A 10 6.03 5.08 -9.40
CA ILE A 10 4.81 4.84 -8.61
C ILE A 10 5.02 3.91 -7.42
N HIS A 11 6.17 3.27 -7.31
CA HIS A 11 6.46 2.37 -6.20
C HIS A 11 7.97 2.27 -5.95
N THR A 12 8.42 2.80 -4.82
CA THR A 12 9.81 2.72 -4.42
C THR A 12 9.93 2.63 -2.90
N HIS A 13 10.87 1.84 -2.41
CA HIS A 13 11.18 1.72 -0.99
C HIS A 13 12.25 2.73 -0.56
N PRO A 14 13.35 2.94 -1.32
CA PRO A 14 14.34 3.93 -0.95
C PRO A 14 13.85 5.35 -1.22
N PHE A 15 14.21 6.26 -0.33
CA PHE A 15 14.00 7.69 -0.58
C PHE A 15 14.88 8.13 -1.75
N ARG A 16 14.28 8.72 -2.75
CA ARG A 16 14.99 9.36 -3.88
C ARG A 16 14.76 10.85 -3.85
N ASN A 17 15.83 11.59 -3.75
CA ASN A 17 15.80 13.05 -3.79
C ASN A 17 16.24 13.53 -5.17
N GLU A 18 15.62 13.02 -6.23
CA GLU A 18 15.88 13.46 -7.60
C GLU A 18 14.89 14.56 -7.97
N THR A 19 15.39 15.67 -8.45
CA THR A 19 14.59 16.88 -8.73
C THR A 19 13.65 16.73 -9.92
N GLU A 20 13.85 15.75 -10.78
CA GLU A 20 13.08 15.52 -12.01
C GLU A 20 12.16 14.30 -11.93
N THR A 21 12.11 13.62 -10.81
CA THR A 21 11.28 12.42 -10.64
C THR A 21 10.22 12.66 -9.60
N VAL A 22 8.97 12.39 -9.96
CA VAL A 22 7.88 12.29 -8.99
C VAL A 22 7.87 10.86 -8.47
N THR A 23 8.06 10.68 -7.17
CA THR A 23 8.12 9.36 -6.54
C THR A 23 6.93 9.11 -5.64
N VAL A 24 6.46 7.87 -5.64
CA VAL A 24 5.55 7.36 -4.61
C VAL A 24 6.35 6.36 -3.77
N GLN A 25 6.77 6.81 -2.59
CA GLN A 25 7.53 5.99 -1.67
C GLN A 25 6.59 5.11 -0.84
N ASN A 26 6.92 3.81 -0.77
CA ASN A 26 6.18 2.90 0.09
C ASN A 26 6.60 3.08 1.54
N LEU A 27 5.62 3.29 2.42
CA LEU A 27 5.81 3.36 3.87
C LEU A 27 5.07 2.20 4.54
N PHE A 28 5.66 1.69 5.60
CA PHE A 28 5.02 0.68 6.45
C PHE A 28 4.30 1.35 7.61
N PRO A 29 3.21 0.76 8.11
CA PRO A 29 2.54 1.28 9.31
C PRO A 29 3.51 1.40 10.48
N GLY A 30 3.57 2.58 11.07
CA GLY A 30 4.51 2.90 12.15
C GLY A 30 5.77 3.64 11.69
N ASP A 31 6.02 3.74 10.39
CA ASP A 31 7.05 4.65 9.87
C ASP A 31 6.64 6.10 10.11
N GLY A 32 7.58 6.90 10.57
CA GLY A 32 7.29 8.31 10.84
C GLY A 32 7.08 9.10 9.54
N PHE A 33 6.12 10.00 9.56
CA PHE A 33 5.89 10.95 8.47
C PHE A 33 6.77 12.20 8.57
N ALA A 34 7.77 12.20 9.45
CA ALA A 34 8.62 13.36 9.73
C ALA A 34 9.45 13.85 8.52
N ALA A 35 9.50 13.06 7.45
CA ALA A 35 10.27 13.38 6.26
C ALA A 35 9.40 13.73 5.05
N PHE A 36 8.15 14.18 5.24
CA PHE A 36 7.35 14.65 4.12
C PHE A 36 8.06 15.81 3.42
N SER A 37 8.59 15.56 2.24
CA SER A 37 8.95 16.66 1.36
C SER A 37 7.72 16.96 0.50
N GLY A 38 7.43 18.24 0.25
CA GLY A 38 6.28 18.68 -0.54
C GLY A 38 6.30 18.21 -2.01
N ARG A 39 7.29 17.40 -2.41
CA ARG A 39 7.45 16.86 -3.76
C ARG A 39 7.20 15.36 -3.85
N ASN A 40 7.17 14.65 -2.72
CA ASN A 40 7.01 13.21 -2.69
C ASN A 40 5.59 12.83 -2.31
N PHE A 41 5.13 11.77 -2.92
CA PHE A 41 3.92 11.10 -2.54
C PHE A 41 4.24 9.77 -1.86
N TYR A 42 3.25 9.20 -1.18
CA TYR A 42 3.45 8.00 -0.39
C TYR A 42 2.32 7.00 -0.64
N SER A 43 2.67 5.73 -0.53
CA SER A 43 1.73 4.64 -0.33
C SER A 43 1.92 4.08 1.07
N VAL A 44 0.86 3.66 1.71
CA VAL A 44 0.90 3.02 3.03
C VAL A 44 0.07 1.76 3.01
N GLY A 45 0.65 0.67 3.50
CA GLY A 45 -0.03 -0.61 3.55
C GLY A 45 0.67 -1.61 4.47
N LEU A 46 -0.08 -2.60 4.93
CA LEU A 46 0.46 -3.72 5.69
C LEU A 46 0.80 -4.86 4.73
N HIS A 47 2.09 -5.05 4.52
CA HIS A 47 2.66 -6.04 3.61
C HIS A 47 2.42 -7.47 4.12
N PRO A 48 2.17 -8.46 3.25
CA PRO A 48 1.96 -9.84 3.70
C PRO A 48 3.11 -10.45 4.50
N TRP A 49 4.33 -9.98 4.31
CA TRP A 49 5.49 -10.44 5.09
C TRP A 49 5.47 -9.96 6.54
N HIS A 50 4.72 -8.92 6.85
CA HIS A 50 4.67 -8.29 8.17
C HIS A 50 3.44 -8.69 8.98
N ILE A 51 2.68 -9.64 8.51
CA ILE A 51 1.52 -10.18 9.22
C ILE A 51 1.98 -10.88 10.50
N LYS A 52 1.32 -10.57 11.60
CA LYS A 52 1.57 -11.11 12.94
C LYS A 52 0.27 -11.64 13.53
N SER A 53 0.04 -11.40 14.82
CA SER A 53 -1.23 -11.76 15.45
C SER A 53 -2.39 -10.88 14.94
N PRO A 54 -3.65 -11.37 15.00
CA PRO A 54 -4.80 -10.56 14.61
C PRO A 54 -4.87 -9.20 15.32
N ASP A 55 -4.55 -9.13 16.61
CA ASP A 55 -4.59 -7.88 17.37
C ASP A 55 -3.53 -6.89 16.88
N GLU A 56 -2.30 -7.34 16.67
CA GLU A 56 -1.21 -6.51 16.14
C GLU A 56 -1.55 -6.04 14.71
N ASN A 57 -2.12 -6.92 13.89
CA ASN A 57 -2.52 -6.57 12.54
C ASN A 57 -3.63 -5.52 12.53
N ASN A 58 -4.60 -5.63 13.45
CA ASN A 58 -5.67 -4.65 13.57
C ASN A 58 -5.14 -3.28 13.98
N GLU A 59 -4.17 -3.22 14.88
CA GLU A 59 -3.50 -1.96 15.25
C GLU A 59 -2.79 -1.33 14.03
N LYS A 60 -2.10 -2.14 13.24
CA LYS A 60 -1.44 -1.68 12.02
C LYS A 60 -2.44 -1.20 10.97
N LEU A 61 -3.58 -1.87 10.83
CA LEU A 61 -4.64 -1.45 9.91
C LEU A 61 -5.23 -0.09 10.30
N ILE A 62 -5.36 0.19 11.60
CA ILE A 62 -5.77 1.51 12.09
C ILE A 62 -4.75 2.57 11.67
N MET A 63 -3.46 2.27 11.80
CA MET A 63 -2.38 3.18 11.37
C MET A 63 -2.42 3.44 9.85
N VAL A 64 -2.70 2.41 9.06
CA VAL A 64 -2.89 2.58 7.60
C VAL A 64 -4.04 3.55 7.34
N LYS A 65 -5.18 3.33 7.96
CA LYS A 65 -6.37 4.17 7.77
C LYS A 65 -6.12 5.63 8.18
N GLU A 66 -5.46 5.85 9.29
CA GLU A 66 -5.08 7.20 9.75
C GLU A 66 -4.14 7.88 8.75
N ALA A 67 -3.19 7.13 8.18
CA ALA A 67 -2.25 7.65 7.20
C ALA A 67 -2.94 8.13 5.92
N LEU A 68 -4.06 7.51 5.53
CA LEU A 68 -4.79 7.88 4.32
C LEU A 68 -5.42 9.28 4.39
N ASP A 69 -5.52 9.87 5.56
CA ASP A 69 -5.99 11.25 5.72
C ASP A 69 -4.92 12.30 5.37
N PHE A 70 -3.66 11.91 5.19
CA PHE A 70 -2.61 12.83 4.80
C PHE A 70 -2.62 13.06 3.28
N ASN A 71 -2.55 14.33 2.87
CA ASN A 71 -2.66 14.74 1.45
C ASN A 71 -1.62 14.09 0.53
N HIS A 72 -0.45 13.72 1.05
CA HIS A 72 0.61 13.11 0.26
C HIS A 72 0.54 11.58 0.18
N VAL A 73 -0.36 10.95 0.91
CA VAL A 73 -0.64 9.52 0.81
C VAL A 73 -1.75 9.34 -0.22
N ILE A 74 -1.42 8.73 -1.35
CA ILE A 74 -2.31 8.65 -2.51
C ILE A 74 -2.63 7.22 -2.96
N PHE A 75 -1.94 6.21 -2.41
CA PHE A 75 -2.20 4.81 -2.68
C PHE A 75 -2.28 4.00 -1.38
N VAL A 76 -3.10 2.97 -1.39
CA VAL A 76 -3.08 1.92 -0.36
C VAL A 76 -2.17 0.80 -0.82
N GLY A 77 -1.18 0.47 -0.03
CA GLY A 77 -0.22 -0.59 -0.34
C GLY A 77 1.23 -0.19 0.00
N GLU A 78 2.14 -1.05 -0.20
CA GLU A 78 2.03 -2.40 -0.79
C GLU A 78 1.30 -3.35 0.17
N CYS A 79 0.29 -4.05 -0.34
CA CYS A 79 -0.47 -5.04 0.41
C CYS A 79 -0.84 -6.20 -0.52
N GLY A 80 -1.22 -7.33 0.02
CA GLY A 80 -1.60 -8.44 -0.83
C GLY A 80 -1.36 -9.80 -0.23
N LEU A 81 -1.01 -10.75 -1.09
CA LEU A 81 -0.91 -12.17 -0.76
C LEU A 81 0.40 -12.76 -1.26
N ASP A 82 1.03 -13.56 -0.41
CA ASP A 82 2.28 -14.23 -0.72
C ASP A 82 2.30 -15.63 -0.12
N LYS A 83 2.11 -16.65 -0.96
CA LYS A 83 2.13 -18.06 -0.50
C LYS A 83 3.53 -18.56 -0.14
N LYS A 84 4.57 -17.84 -0.53
CA LYS A 84 5.95 -18.14 -0.14
C LYS A 84 6.36 -17.53 1.20
N ALA A 85 5.58 -16.58 1.71
CA ALA A 85 5.84 -15.98 3.01
C ALA A 85 5.53 -16.98 4.13
N ILE A 86 6.25 -16.87 5.24
CA ILE A 86 6.04 -17.73 6.41
C ILE A 86 4.83 -17.30 7.25
N THR A 87 4.26 -16.15 6.96
CA THR A 87 3.11 -15.59 7.68
C THR A 87 1.83 -16.37 7.37
N ASN A 88 0.86 -16.33 8.29
CA ASN A 88 -0.41 -17.04 8.14
C ASN A 88 -1.19 -16.54 6.93
N PHE A 89 -1.49 -17.43 5.99
CA PHE A 89 -2.12 -17.06 4.71
C PHE A 89 -3.58 -16.62 4.88
N GLU A 90 -4.34 -17.24 5.76
CA GLU A 90 -5.73 -16.84 6.02
C GLU A 90 -5.77 -15.41 6.62
N GLU A 91 -4.83 -15.10 7.49
CA GLU A 91 -4.69 -13.76 8.04
C GLU A 91 -4.22 -12.76 6.98
N GLN A 92 -3.32 -13.14 6.08
CA GLN A 92 -2.98 -12.32 4.91
C GLN A 92 -4.22 -11.94 4.11
N LYS A 93 -5.11 -12.90 3.85
CA LYS A 93 -6.35 -12.66 3.11
C LYS A 93 -7.27 -11.69 3.82
N ARG A 94 -7.44 -11.85 5.12
CA ARG A 94 -8.26 -10.96 5.94
C ARG A 94 -7.73 -9.52 5.91
N VAL A 95 -6.44 -9.36 6.13
CA VAL A 95 -5.77 -8.07 6.16
C VAL A 95 -5.76 -7.40 4.77
N PHE A 96 -5.54 -8.17 3.72
CA PHE A 96 -5.62 -7.67 2.36
C PHE A 96 -7.04 -7.17 2.01
N GLU A 97 -8.06 -7.96 2.35
CA GLU A 97 -9.46 -7.55 2.13
C GLU A 97 -9.79 -6.26 2.86
N ALA A 98 -9.36 -6.12 4.11
CA ALA A 98 -9.56 -4.89 4.88
C ALA A 98 -8.94 -3.66 4.19
N GLN A 99 -7.75 -3.81 3.64
CA GLN A 99 -7.07 -2.72 2.92
C GLN A 99 -7.71 -2.41 1.57
N ALA A 100 -8.19 -3.43 0.87
CA ALA A 100 -8.94 -3.24 -0.37
C ALA A 100 -10.25 -2.45 -0.13
N ILE A 101 -10.93 -2.72 0.98
CA ILE A 101 -12.11 -1.96 1.40
C ILE A 101 -11.74 -0.51 1.73
N MET A 102 -10.65 -0.28 2.43
CA MET A 102 -10.15 1.08 2.71
C MET A 102 -9.86 1.84 1.42
N ALA A 103 -9.22 1.20 0.45
CA ALA A 103 -8.91 1.81 -0.84
C ALA A 103 -10.18 2.24 -1.57
N GLU A 104 -11.22 1.42 -1.54
CA GLU A 104 -12.51 1.75 -2.13
C GLU A 104 -13.17 2.93 -1.40
N GLU A 105 -13.19 2.92 -0.07
CA GLU A 105 -13.76 4.00 0.74
C GLU A 105 -13.08 5.36 0.48
N PHE A 106 -11.76 5.37 0.36
CA PHE A 106 -10.98 6.58 0.11
C PHE A 106 -10.82 6.91 -1.37
N GLU A 107 -11.30 6.04 -2.26
CA GLU A 107 -11.14 6.17 -3.72
C GLU A 107 -9.66 6.23 -4.15
N TYR A 108 -8.80 5.46 -3.47
CA TYR A 108 -7.38 5.35 -3.79
C TYR A 108 -7.06 4.04 -4.49
N PRO A 109 -6.13 4.05 -5.46
CA PRO A 109 -5.64 2.81 -6.06
C PRO A 109 -4.92 1.92 -5.05
N LEU A 110 -4.96 0.61 -5.31
CA LEU A 110 -4.18 -0.39 -4.58
C LEU A 110 -2.87 -0.69 -5.29
N ILE A 111 -1.79 -0.81 -4.52
CA ILE A 111 -0.55 -1.43 -4.97
C ILE A 111 -0.51 -2.83 -4.39
N ILE A 112 -0.60 -3.84 -5.27
CA ILE A 112 -0.79 -5.23 -4.87
C ILE A 112 0.50 -6.02 -5.02
N HIS A 113 0.92 -6.64 -3.90
CA HIS A 113 1.93 -7.68 -3.88
C HIS A 113 1.24 -9.04 -4.07
N CYS A 114 1.58 -9.76 -5.11
CA CYS A 114 0.96 -11.05 -5.40
C CYS A 114 2.01 -12.08 -5.80
N VAL A 115 2.27 -13.05 -4.91
CA VAL A 115 3.18 -14.15 -5.17
C VAL A 115 2.42 -15.47 -5.04
N LYS A 116 2.27 -16.18 -6.16
CA LYS A 116 1.57 -17.48 -6.27
C LYS A 116 0.13 -17.47 -5.73
N ALA A 117 -0.54 -16.33 -5.78
CA ALA A 117 -1.89 -16.16 -5.21
C ALA A 117 -2.84 -15.42 -6.17
N TYR A 118 -2.64 -15.55 -7.47
CA TYR A 118 -3.43 -14.82 -8.47
C TYR A 118 -4.92 -15.14 -8.40
N ASN A 119 -5.26 -16.41 -8.18
CA ASN A 119 -6.67 -16.81 -8.10
C ASN A 119 -7.36 -16.15 -6.91
N GLU A 120 -6.72 -16.11 -5.76
CA GLU A 120 -7.25 -15.51 -4.54
C GLU A 120 -7.41 -13.99 -4.70
N VAL A 121 -6.47 -13.33 -5.35
CA VAL A 121 -6.58 -11.89 -5.66
C VAL A 121 -7.76 -11.63 -6.61
N LEU A 122 -7.91 -12.45 -7.65
CA LEU A 122 -9.03 -12.33 -8.59
C LEU A 122 -10.38 -12.62 -7.92
N GLU A 123 -10.46 -13.60 -7.02
CA GLU A 123 -11.67 -13.89 -6.25
C GLU A 123 -12.06 -12.70 -5.37
N LEU A 124 -11.10 -12.08 -4.71
CA LEU A 124 -11.35 -10.88 -3.90
C LEU A 124 -11.82 -9.71 -4.77
N HIS A 125 -11.22 -9.53 -5.92
CA HIS A 125 -11.63 -8.49 -6.88
C HIS A 125 -13.09 -8.69 -7.30
N LYS A 126 -13.48 -9.92 -7.63
CA LYS A 126 -14.87 -10.24 -7.97
C LYS A 126 -15.83 -10.03 -6.81
N LYS A 127 -15.41 -10.36 -5.59
CA LYS A 127 -16.22 -10.21 -4.38
C LYS A 127 -16.51 -8.74 -4.08
N LEU A 128 -15.49 -7.90 -4.16
CA LEU A 128 -15.62 -6.47 -3.82
C LEU A 128 -16.16 -5.64 -4.99
N LYS A 129 -16.02 -6.12 -6.22
CA LYS A 129 -16.43 -5.40 -7.44
C LYS A 129 -16.02 -3.92 -7.40
N PRO A 130 -14.72 -3.61 -7.22
CA PRO A 130 -14.29 -2.24 -7.21
C PRO A 130 -14.61 -1.57 -8.55
N ALA A 131 -14.99 -0.33 -8.47
CA ALA A 131 -15.29 0.47 -9.64
C ALA A 131 -14.09 0.64 -10.57
#